data_18afab569a02d8fefbf3897369a2c39c
#
_entry.id   18afab569a02d8fefbf3897369a2c39c
#
_cell.length_a   1.000
_cell.length_b   1.000
_cell.length_c   1.000
_cell.angle_alpha   90.00
_cell.angle_beta   90.00
_cell.angle_gamma   90.00
#
_symmetry.space_group_name_H-M   'P 1'
#
loop_
_entity.id
_entity.type
_entity.pdbx_description
1 polymer ?
#
loop_
_entity_poly.entity_id
_entity_poly.type
_entity_poly.pdbx_seq_one_letter_code
_entity_poly.pdbx_strand_id
1 'polypeptide(L)'
;MEYIAACDTDVGITKTINQDSVCIKTAKTNTGRAALILVCDGMGGLSRGELASAEVVRSFADWFDSELPFELPEWDWQTAAHNVISRLRRLNAKLVDYGRHECMQLGTTATGIIAVDSQFMTFHVGDTRIYKVSDKLSQLTDDHTFVNREVKLGNMTPEEALTDPRRNALVQCIGVTDDLFPEVKLGDLESGVNYMICSDGFRHVLTKKELFEELSPQKLVTKADMQEKLRQLIETVKDRDESDNITAALFRPEL
;
A
#
# COMPACT_ATOMS: atom_id res chain seq x y z
N MET A 1 2.17 -19.91 14.68
CA MET A 1 2.03 -18.84 13.66
C MET A 1 2.37 -17.51 14.28
N GLU A 2 3.22 -16.72 13.65
CA GLU A 2 3.59 -15.38 14.06
C GLU A 2 3.61 -14.47 12.84
N TYR A 3 3.37 -13.16 13.02
CA TYR A 3 3.48 -12.17 11.96
C TYR A 3 4.66 -11.26 12.24
N ILE A 4 5.61 -11.22 11.33
CA ILE A 4 6.76 -10.32 11.38
C ILE A 4 6.50 -9.20 10.38
N ALA A 5 6.65 -7.95 10.81
CA ALA A 5 6.48 -6.81 9.92
C ALA A 5 7.40 -5.66 10.33
N ALA A 6 7.85 -4.92 9.33
CA ALA A 6 8.65 -3.72 9.47
C ALA A 6 8.25 -2.70 8.40
N CYS A 7 8.40 -1.43 8.67
CA CYS A 7 8.22 -0.36 7.68
C CYS A 7 9.26 0.72 7.87
N ASP A 8 9.50 1.45 6.80
CA ASP A 8 10.29 2.67 6.85
C ASP A 8 9.72 3.69 5.86
N THR A 9 9.91 4.97 6.16
CA THR A 9 9.42 6.09 5.35
C THR A 9 10.38 7.26 5.45
N ASP A 10 10.65 7.91 4.34
CA ASP A 10 11.57 9.06 4.25
C ASP A 10 10.96 10.15 3.36
N VAL A 11 11.21 11.40 3.71
CA VAL A 11 10.72 12.54 2.92
C VAL A 11 11.39 12.63 1.55
N GLY A 12 12.48 11.89 1.33
CA GLY A 12 13.30 11.99 0.13
C GLY A 12 14.24 13.21 0.13
N ILE A 13 14.89 13.45 -1.00
CA ILE A 13 15.91 14.49 -1.12
C ILE A 13 15.39 15.81 -1.69
N THR A 14 14.19 15.82 -2.25
CA THR A 14 13.62 16.99 -2.95
C THR A 14 12.43 17.61 -2.21
N LYS A 15 11.59 16.79 -1.58
CA LYS A 15 10.38 17.24 -0.90
C LYS A 15 10.71 17.80 0.49
N THR A 16 9.86 18.69 0.99
CA THR A 16 9.97 19.26 2.35
C THR A 16 8.97 18.64 3.33
N ILE A 17 7.94 17.96 2.80
CA ILE A 17 6.88 17.30 3.57
C ILE A 17 6.78 15.86 3.07
N ASN A 18 6.74 14.93 4.01
CA ASN A 18 6.39 13.56 3.67
C ASN A 18 4.86 13.46 3.62
N GLN A 19 4.33 13.23 2.41
CA GLN A 19 2.91 13.06 2.16
C GLN A 19 2.49 11.57 2.20
N ASP A 20 3.45 10.66 2.25
CA ASP A 20 3.19 9.25 2.50
C ASP A 20 2.79 9.00 3.95
N SER A 21 1.98 7.99 4.15
CA SER A 21 1.64 7.47 5.48
C SER A 21 1.65 5.95 5.48
N VAL A 22 2.15 5.35 6.55
CA VAL A 22 2.24 3.91 6.70
C VAL A 22 1.69 3.47 8.05
N CYS A 23 1.02 2.31 8.09
CA CYS A 23 0.54 1.69 9.31
C CYS A 23 0.84 0.20 9.32
N ILE A 24 1.41 -0.27 10.43
CA ILE A 24 1.49 -1.69 10.76
C ILE A 24 0.81 -1.91 12.10
N LYS A 25 -0.16 -2.80 12.11
CA LYS A 25 -0.81 -3.32 13.33
C LYS A 25 -0.75 -4.84 13.32
N THR A 26 -0.44 -5.42 14.45
CA THR A 26 -0.52 -6.87 14.66
C THR A 26 -1.18 -7.16 15.99
N ALA A 27 -2.06 -8.14 16.02
CA ALA A 27 -2.72 -8.57 17.23
C ALA A 27 -2.73 -10.11 17.34
N LYS A 28 -2.64 -10.58 18.57
CA LYS A 28 -2.86 -11.98 18.94
C LYS A 28 -3.96 -12.02 19.97
N THR A 29 -5.04 -12.71 19.64
CA THR A 29 -6.22 -12.87 20.50
C THR A 29 -6.44 -14.33 20.83
N ASN A 30 -7.42 -14.62 21.68
CA ASN A 30 -7.85 -16.01 21.97
C ASN A 30 -8.57 -16.66 20.77
N THR A 31 -9.06 -15.85 19.81
CA THR A 31 -9.83 -16.29 18.65
C THR A 31 -9.03 -16.31 17.36
N GLY A 32 -7.77 -15.83 17.36
CA GLY A 32 -6.93 -15.83 16.19
C GLY A 32 -5.88 -14.72 16.21
N ARG A 33 -5.17 -14.57 15.13
CA ARG A 33 -4.18 -13.51 14.89
C ARG A 33 -4.63 -12.63 13.77
N ALA A 34 -4.38 -11.35 13.89
CA ALA A 34 -4.69 -10.39 12.84
C ALA A 34 -3.49 -9.47 12.57
N ALA A 35 -3.38 -9.02 11.34
CA ALA A 35 -2.46 -7.95 10.95
C ALA A 35 -3.12 -7.00 9.96
N LEU A 36 -2.73 -5.74 10.04
CA LEU A 36 -2.99 -4.71 9.06
C LEU A 36 -1.67 -4.09 8.65
N ILE A 37 -1.37 -4.12 7.37
CA ILE A 37 -0.26 -3.40 6.76
C ILE A 37 -0.85 -2.49 5.70
N LEU A 38 -0.62 -1.18 5.80
CA LEU A 38 -1.22 -0.18 4.92
C LEU A 38 -0.18 0.88 4.56
N VAL A 39 -0.07 1.18 3.29
CA VAL A 39 0.69 2.32 2.75
C VAL A 39 -0.28 3.19 1.95
N CYS A 40 -0.21 4.49 2.21
CA CYS A 40 -0.96 5.53 1.54
C CYS A 40 0.04 6.57 1.02
N ASP A 41 0.05 6.78 -0.28
CA ASP A 41 0.86 7.78 -0.96
C ASP A 41 0.00 9.02 -1.19
N GLY A 42 0.36 10.12 -0.54
CA GLY A 42 -0.34 11.39 -0.64
C GLY A 42 0.12 12.17 -1.86
N MET A 43 -0.80 12.54 -2.74
CA MET A 43 -0.46 13.12 -4.04
C MET A 43 0.19 14.50 -3.94
N GLY A 44 1.49 14.57 -4.24
CA GLY A 44 2.33 15.76 -4.16
C GLY A 44 1.96 16.93 -5.09
N GLY A 45 1.17 16.68 -6.13
CA GLY A 45 0.60 17.72 -7.01
C GLY A 45 -0.60 18.45 -6.42
N LEU A 46 -1.13 17.99 -5.29
CA LEU A 46 -2.27 18.54 -4.58
C LEU A 46 -1.82 19.24 -3.29
N SER A 47 -2.66 20.14 -2.77
CA SER A 47 -2.24 21.07 -1.70
C SER A 47 -2.06 20.44 -0.32
N ARG A 48 -2.57 19.25 -0.05
CA ARG A 48 -2.60 18.62 1.29
C ARG A 48 -2.65 17.09 1.23
N GLY A 49 -1.76 16.45 0.45
CA GLY A 49 -1.67 15.00 0.35
C GLY A 49 -1.43 14.30 1.70
N GLU A 50 -0.64 14.93 2.58
CA GLU A 50 -0.34 14.43 3.92
C GLU A 50 -1.58 14.31 4.82
N LEU A 51 -2.58 15.18 4.64
CA LEU A 51 -3.83 15.07 5.40
C LEU A 51 -4.68 13.90 4.89
N ALA A 52 -4.72 13.70 3.58
CA ALA A 52 -5.48 12.61 2.98
C ALA A 52 -4.90 11.24 3.38
N SER A 53 -3.60 11.04 3.24
CA SER A 53 -2.93 9.78 3.59
C SER A 53 -3.04 9.49 5.10
N ALA A 54 -2.83 10.50 5.95
CA ALA A 54 -2.97 10.35 7.40
C ALA A 54 -4.40 10.03 7.83
N GLU A 55 -5.43 10.60 7.19
CA GLU A 55 -6.83 10.31 7.51
C GLU A 55 -7.21 8.87 7.18
N VAL A 56 -6.76 8.36 6.02
CA VAL A 56 -6.97 6.96 5.64
C VAL A 56 -6.29 6.03 6.64
N VAL A 57 -5.02 6.25 6.92
CA VAL A 57 -4.25 5.44 7.88
C VAL A 57 -4.90 5.45 9.26
N ARG A 58 -5.30 6.61 9.76
CA ARG A 58 -5.98 6.73 11.07
C ARG A 58 -7.27 5.94 11.11
N SER A 59 -8.12 6.07 10.08
CA SER A 59 -9.39 5.35 10.02
C SER A 59 -9.24 3.83 10.07
N PHE A 60 -8.21 3.30 9.40
CA PHE A 60 -7.94 1.86 9.43
C PHE A 60 -7.27 1.42 10.76
N ALA A 61 -6.41 2.25 11.32
CA ALA A 61 -5.80 1.98 12.63
C ALA A 61 -6.86 1.96 13.74
N ASP A 62 -7.77 2.92 13.75
CA ASP A 62 -8.88 2.99 14.71
C ASP A 62 -9.81 1.77 14.58
N TRP A 63 -10.13 1.37 13.36
CA TRP A 63 -10.90 0.15 13.11
C TRP A 63 -10.19 -1.10 13.66
N PHE A 64 -8.89 -1.23 13.39
CA PHE A 64 -8.12 -2.37 13.87
C PHE A 64 -8.11 -2.46 15.40
N ASP A 65 -8.02 -1.33 16.10
CA ASP A 65 -7.94 -1.28 17.56
C ASP A 65 -9.31 -1.41 18.21
N SER A 66 -10.38 -0.89 17.61
CA SER A 66 -11.68 -0.70 18.29
C SER A 66 -12.83 -1.55 17.73
N GLU A 67 -12.80 -1.94 16.46
CA GLU A 67 -13.89 -2.70 15.82
C GLU A 67 -13.48 -4.16 15.53
N LEU A 68 -12.29 -4.37 14.94
CA LEU A 68 -11.80 -5.70 14.57
C LEU A 68 -11.84 -6.75 15.70
N PRO A 69 -11.50 -6.43 16.97
CA PRO A 69 -11.57 -7.41 18.05
C PRO A 69 -12.96 -8.02 18.25
N PHE A 70 -14.01 -7.28 17.91
CA PHE A 70 -15.41 -7.76 18.00
C PHE A 70 -15.86 -8.49 16.73
N GLU A 71 -15.21 -8.26 15.59
CA GLU A 71 -15.48 -8.94 14.33
C GLU A 71 -14.77 -10.31 14.25
N LEU A 72 -13.57 -10.45 14.85
CA LEU A 72 -12.75 -11.66 14.75
C LEU A 72 -13.43 -12.97 15.17
N PRO A 73 -14.28 -13.04 16.22
CA PRO A 73 -14.92 -14.29 16.61
C PRO A 73 -15.87 -14.88 15.56
N GLU A 74 -16.44 -14.01 14.70
CA GLU A 74 -17.35 -14.38 13.60
C GLU A 74 -16.81 -13.90 12.25
N TRP A 75 -15.48 -13.98 12.07
CA TRP A 75 -14.81 -13.44 10.90
C TRP A 75 -15.29 -14.08 9.61
N ASP A 76 -15.80 -13.25 8.71
CA ASP A 76 -16.21 -13.63 7.37
C ASP A 76 -15.56 -12.72 6.33
N TRP A 77 -14.84 -13.31 5.38
CA TRP A 77 -14.10 -12.57 4.37
C TRP A 77 -14.97 -11.77 3.40
N GLN A 78 -16.19 -12.21 3.11
CA GLN A 78 -17.10 -11.47 2.22
C GLN A 78 -17.60 -10.20 2.93
N THR A 79 -17.99 -10.33 4.18
CA THR A 79 -18.37 -9.20 5.05
C THR A 79 -17.20 -8.24 5.24
N ALA A 80 -16.01 -8.74 5.52
CA ALA A 80 -14.80 -7.94 5.68
C ALA A 80 -14.47 -7.15 4.40
N ALA A 81 -14.54 -7.78 3.23
CA ALA A 81 -14.33 -7.12 1.95
C ALA A 81 -15.35 -6.00 1.70
N HIS A 82 -16.64 -6.26 1.98
CA HIS A 82 -17.68 -5.25 1.88
C HIS A 82 -17.43 -4.06 2.82
N ASN A 83 -17.05 -4.34 4.07
CA ASN A 83 -16.76 -3.30 5.08
C ASN A 83 -15.56 -2.44 4.68
N VAL A 84 -14.49 -3.05 4.16
CA VAL A 84 -13.30 -2.32 3.66
C VAL A 84 -13.66 -1.42 2.49
N ILE A 85 -14.38 -1.94 1.48
CA ILE A 85 -14.84 -1.14 0.33
C ILE A 85 -15.72 0.03 0.80
N SER A 86 -16.65 -0.23 1.70
CA SER A 86 -17.55 0.79 2.25
C SER A 86 -16.79 1.85 3.06
N ARG A 87 -15.76 1.45 3.82
CA ARG A 87 -14.86 2.36 4.56
C ARG A 87 -14.10 3.26 3.60
N LEU A 88 -13.48 2.70 2.56
CA LEU A 88 -12.75 3.47 1.55
C LEU A 88 -13.66 4.47 0.83
N ARG A 89 -14.88 4.08 0.47
CA ARG A 89 -15.87 4.98 -0.16
C ARG A 89 -16.31 6.10 0.77
N ARG A 90 -16.54 5.82 2.07
CA ARG A 90 -16.86 6.85 3.05
C ARG A 90 -15.71 7.84 3.24
N LEU A 91 -14.47 7.34 3.29
CA LEU A 91 -13.27 8.19 3.36
C LEU A 91 -13.15 9.06 2.12
N ASN A 92 -13.38 8.49 0.93
CA ASN A 92 -13.40 9.26 -0.30
C ASN A 92 -14.41 10.41 -0.24
N ALA A 93 -15.66 10.12 0.08
CA ALA A 93 -16.71 11.15 0.20
C ALA A 93 -16.33 12.24 1.22
N LYS A 94 -15.81 11.84 2.39
CA LYS A 94 -15.35 12.78 3.43
C LYS A 94 -14.25 13.70 2.93
N LEU A 95 -13.25 13.17 2.22
CA LEU A 95 -12.12 13.95 1.73
C LEU A 95 -12.52 14.86 0.56
N VAL A 96 -13.40 14.38 -0.35
CA VAL A 96 -13.97 15.20 -1.43
C VAL A 96 -14.76 16.37 -0.86
N ASP A 97 -15.64 16.12 0.12
CA ASP A 97 -16.43 17.17 0.76
C ASP A 97 -15.55 18.17 1.51
N TYR A 98 -14.55 17.70 2.24
CA TYR A 98 -13.58 18.55 2.90
C TYR A 98 -12.83 19.45 1.89
N GLY A 99 -12.34 18.85 0.81
CA GLY A 99 -11.65 19.58 -0.26
C GLY A 99 -12.52 20.65 -0.91
N ARG A 100 -13.80 20.34 -1.18
CA ARG A 100 -14.77 21.31 -1.71
C ARG A 100 -15.01 22.48 -0.73
N HIS A 101 -15.13 22.18 0.56
CA HIS A 101 -15.39 23.18 1.59
C HIS A 101 -14.20 24.14 1.78
N GLU A 102 -12.99 23.60 1.77
CA GLU A 102 -11.75 24.35 1.98
C GLU A 102 -11.17 24.93 0.66
N CYS A 103 -11.86 24.77 -0.48
CA CYS A 103 -11.40 25.18 -1.80
C CYS A 103 -9.99 24.65 -2.13
N MET A 104 -9.71 23.39 -1.77
CA MET A 104 -8.45 22.71 -2.02
C MET A 104 -8.66 21.33 -2.64
N GLN A 105 -7.61 20.81 -3.24
CA GLN A 105 -7.56 19.40 -3.69
C GLN A 105 -6.61 18.63 -2.80
N LEU A 106 -7.06 17.49 -2.31
CA LEU A 106 -6.26 16.56 -1.54
C LEU A 106 -6.61 15.13 -1.97
N GLY A 107 -5.61 14.31 -2.09
CA GLY A 107 -5.81 12.94 -2.53
C GLY A 107 -4.71 12.01 -2.05
N THR A 108 -5.01 10.73 -2.03
CA THR A 108 -4.07 9.70 -1.64
C THR A 108 -4.41 8.37 -2.28
N THR A 109 -3.40 7.52 -2.44
CA THR A 109 -3.60 6.09 -2.66
C THR A 109 -4.01 5.41 -1.36
N ALA A 110 -4.48 4.17 -1.42
CA ALA A 110 -4.61 3.29 -0.27
C ALA A 110 -4.39 1.85 -0.69
N THR A 111 -3.33 1.26 -0.20
CA THR A 111 -2.96 -0.12 -0.56
C THR A 111 -2.54 -0.88 0.68
N GLY A 112 -3.23 -1.97 0.98
CA GLY A 112 -2.99 -2.70 2.22
C GLY A 112 -3.28 -4.18 2.15
N ILE A 113 -2.80 -4.85 3.20
CA ILE A 113 -3.05 -6.26 3.52
C ILE A 113 -3.74 -6.32 4.88
N ILE A 114 -4.87 -7.01 4.94
CA ILE A 114 -5.48 -7.49 6.18
C ILE A 114 -5.25 -8.99 6.21
N ALA A 115 -4.60 -9.48 7.25
CA ALA A 115 -4.36 -10.90 7.46
C ALA A 115 -5.11 -11.38 8.71
N VAL A 116 -5.78 -12.51 8.61
CA VAL A 116 -6.38 -13.22 9.75
C VAL A 116 -6.00 -14.69 9.65
N ASP A 117 -5.27 -15.19 10.64
CA ASP A 117 -4.70 -16.53 10.69
C ASP A 117 -3.90 -16.89 9.42
N SER A 118 -4.35 -17.85 8.63
CA SER A 118 -3.65 -18.32 7.42
C SER A 118 -4.14 -17.67 6.12
N GLN A 119 -5.06 -16.71 6.20
CA GLN A 119 -5.63 -16.06 5.03
C GLN A 119 -5.37 -14.56 5.04
N PHE A 120 -5.44 -13.94 3.88
CA PHE A 120 -5.34 -12.50 3.75
C PHE A 120 -6.27 -11.94 2.68
N MET A 121 -6.50 -10.66 2.81
CA MET A 121 -7.16 -9.82 1.82
C MET A 121 -6.24 -8.66 1.48
N THR A 122 -6.01 -8.42 0.18
CA THR A 122 -5.47 -7.14 -0.28
C THR A 122 -6.60 -6.19 -0.60
N PHE A 123 -6.40 -4.90 -0.33
CA PHE A 123 -7.25 -3.83 -0.84
C PHE A 123 -6.38 -2.76 -1.48
N HIS A 124 -6.88 -2.16 -2.56
CA HIS A 124 -6.04 -1.31 -3.38
C HIS A 124 -6.82 -0.20 -4.10
N VAL A 125 -6.29 1.02 -4.02
CA VAL A 125 -6.67 2.20 -4.79
C VAL A 125 -5.40 2.99 -5.11
N GLY A 126 -5.11 3.24 -6.38
CA GLY A 126 -3.97 4.04 -6.82
C GLY A 126 -2.90 3.22 -7.54
N ASP A 127 -1.63 3.55 -7.34
CA ASP A 127 -0.48 2.90 -7.96
C ASP A 127 0.62 2.49 -6.96
N THR A 128 0.37 2.63 -5.67
CA THR A 128 1.12 1.94 -4.61
C THR A 128 0.98 0.44 -4.81
N ARG A 129 2.06 -0.33 -4.72
CA ARG A 129 2.04 -1.74 -5.13
C ARG A 129 2.23 -2.69 -3.97
N ILE A 130 1.61 -3.88 -4.10
CA ILE A 130 1.91 -5.06 -3.28
C ILE A 130 2.68 -6.05 -4.14
N TYR A 131 3.81 -6.51 -3.62
CA TYR A 131 4.59 -7.59 -4.19
C TYR A 131 4.62 -8.78 -3.25
N LYS A 132 4.54 -9.98 -3.83
CA LYS A 132 4.86 -11.25 -3.19
C LYS A 132 6.26 -11.67 -3.64
N VAL A 133 7.13 -11.94 -2.68
CA VAL A 133 8.51 -12.39 -2.90
C VAL A 133 8.65 -13.81 -2.36
N SER A 134 8.79 -14.77 -3.28
CA SER A 134 8.97 -16.19 -2.97
C SER A 134 10.15 -16.73 -3.79
N ASP A 135 9.91 -17.63 -4.72
CA ASP A 135 10.82 -18.07 -5.80
C ASP A 135 10.91 -17.04 -6.94
N LYS A 136 9.98 -16.10 -6.97
CA LYS A 136 9.93 -14.97 -7.91
C LYS A 136 9.30 -13.75 -7.25
N LEU A 137 9.49 -12.58 -7.89
CA LEU A 137 8.78 -11.35 -7.55
C LEU A 137 7.47 -11.28 -8.36
N SER A 138 6.34 -11.29 -7.67
CA SER A 138 5.02 -11.20 -8.28
C SER A 138 4.27 -9.98 -7.75
N GLN A 139 3.82 -9.10 -8.64
CA GLN A 139 2.95 -7.97 -8.29
C GLN A 139 1.52 -8.49 -8.11
N LEU A 140 0.89 -8.17 -6.96
CA LEU A 140 -0.47 -8.60 -6.62
C LEU A 140 -1.53 -7.55 -6.97
N THR A 141 -1.15 -6.28 -7.04
CA THR A 141 -2.02 -5.14 -7.37
C THR A 141 -1.91 -4.75 -8.84
N ASP A 142 -2.95 -4.14 -9.36
CA ASP A 142 -3.00 -3.56 -10.71
C ASP A 142 -3.04 -2.03 -10.60
N ASP A 143 -2.02 -1.32 -11.07
CA ASP A 143 -1.95 0.13 -10.96
C ASP A 143 -3.18 0.81 -11.60
N HIS A 144 -3.84 1.68 -10.87
CA HIS A 144 -4.94 2.50 -11.36
C HIS A 144 -4.42 3.76 -12.08
N THR A 145 -3.53 3.56 -13.06
CA THR A 145 -2.99 4.63 -13.91
C THR A 145 -3.69 4.67 -15.26
N PHE A 146 -3.65 5.84 -15.90
CA PHE A 146 -4.16 6.02 -17.25
C PHE A 146 -3.54 5.01 -18.22
N VAL A 147 -2.22 4.90 -18.23
CA VAL A 147 -1.52 4.03 -19.17
C VAL A 147 -1.83 2.55 -18.94
N ASN A 148 -1.93 2.10 -17.69
CA ASN A 148 -2.29 0.71 -17.39
C ASN A 148 -3.71 0.38 -17.85
N ARG A 149 -4.65 1.33 -17.71
CA ARG A 149 -6.00 1.20 -18.25
C ARG A 149 -5.99 1.09 -19.78
N GLU A 150 -5.25 1.95 -20.47
CA GLU A 150 -5.19 1.94 -21.94
C GLU A 150 -4.52 0.65 -22.47
N VAL A 151 -3.50 0.13 -21.77
CA VAL A 151 -2.89 -1.17 -22.11
C VAL A 151 -3.92 -2.30 -21.95
N LYS A 152 -4.69 -2.34 -20.85
CA LYS A 152 -5.73 -3.35 -20.64
C LYS A 152 -6.86 -3.29 -21.67
N LEU A 153 -7.16 -2.10 -22.19
CA LEU A 153 -8.16 -1.91 -23.24
C LEU A 153 -7.60 -2.21 -24.65
N GLY A 154 -6.30 -2.46 -24.79
CA GLY A 154 -5.64 -2.69 -26.07
C GLY A 154 -5.42 -1.42 -26.91
N ASN A 155 -5.55 -0.23 -26.29
CA ASN A 155 -5.34 1.07 -26.93
C ASN A 155 -3.88 1.51 -26.92
N MET A 156 -3.03 0.83 -26.14
CA MET A 156 -1.62 1.15 -25.95
C MET A 156 -0.84 -0.14 -25.70
N THR A 157 0.39 -0.23 -26.21
CA THR A 157 1.29 -1.32 -25.88
C THR A 157 2.00 -1.07 -24.54
N PRO A 158 2.50 -2.12 -23.86
CA PRO A 158 3.29 -1.95 -22.64
C PRO A 158 4.54 -1.08 -22.84
N GLU A 159 5.15 -1.14 -24.01
CA GLU A 159 6.34 -0.36 -24.37
C GLU A 159 6.01 1.14 -24.51
N GLU A 160 4.89 1.47 -25.16
CA GLU A 160 4.40 2.85 -25.28
C GLU A 160 4.05 3.42 -23.90
N ALA A 161 3.46 2.61 -23.02
CA ALA A 161 3.08 3.01 -21.67
C ALA A 161 4.29 3.48 -20.82
N LEU A 162 5.48 2.91 -21.02
CA LEU A 162 6.69 3.27 -20.28
C LEU A 162 7.17 4.69 -20.57
N THR A 163 6.89 5.20 -21.77
CA THR A 163 7.37 6.51 -22.25
C THR A 163 6.25 7.56 -22.36
N ASP A 164 4.99 7.18 -22.14
CA ASP A 164 3.86 8.12 -22.20
C ASP A 164 4.00 9.19 -21.08
N PRO A 165 3.85 10.47 -21.39
CA PRO A 165 3.92 11.54 -20.38
C PRO A 165 2.86 11.43 -19.27
N ARG A 166 1.77 10.68 -19.50
CA ARG A 166 0.70 10.43 -18.54
C ARG A 166 0.89 9.14 -17.72
N ARG A 167 2.08 8.52 -17.75
CA ARG A 167 2.34 7.23 -17.08
C ARG A 167 2.03 7.23 -15.58
N ASN A 168 2.16 8.39 -14.93
CA ASN A 168 1.87 8.58 -13.51
C ASN A 168 0.47 9.17 -13.25
N ALA A 169 -0.35 9.38 -14.28
CA ALA A 169 -1.68 9.95 -14.12
C ALA A 169 -2.65 8.90 -13.54
N LEU A 170 -3.08 9.09 -12.30
CA LEU A 170 -4.03 8.21 -11.63
C LEU A 170 -5.44 8.39 -12.21
N VAL A 171 -6.14 7.27 -12.40
CA VAL A 171 -7.57 7.23 -12.77
C VAL A 171 -8.46 6.89 -11.58
N GLN A 172 -7.87 6.44 -10.46
CA GLN A 172 -8.53 6.18 -9.20
C GLN A 172 -7.63 6.62 -8.05
N CYS A 173 -8.11 7.50 -7.19
CA CYS A 173 -7.48 7.89 -5.93
C CYS A 173 -8.54 8.41 -4.95
N ILE A 174 -8.28 8.28 -3.67
CA ILE A 174 -9.18 8.73 -2.61
C ILE A 174 -9.08 10.26 -2.47
N GLY A 175 -10.23 10.93 -2.39
CA GLY A 175 -10.34 12.38 -2.18
C GLY A 175 -10.45 13.22 -3.47
N VAL A 176 -10.34 12.61 -4.65
CA VAL A 176 -10.38 13.32 -5.93
C VAL A 176 -11.51 12.84 -6.85
N THR A 177 -11.74 11.53 -6.92
CA THR A 177 -12.77 10.96 -7.79
C THR A 177 -14.11 10.85 -7.04
N ASP A 178 -15.23 11.22 -7.68
CA ASP A 178 -16.56 11.08 -7.07
C ASP A 178 -16.90 9.60 -6.85
N ASP A 179 -16.67 8.76 -7.87
CA ASP A 179 -16.89 7.31 -7.79
C ASP A 179 -15.57 6.58 -7.54
N LEU A 180 -15.52 5.79 -6.46
CA LEU A 180 -14.38 4.99 -6.09
C LEU A 180 -14.68 3.50 -6.25
N PHE A 181 -13.79 2.79 -6.96
CA PHE A 181 -13.86 1.35 -7.21
C PHE A 181 -12.62 0.64 -6.65
N PRO A 182 -12.55 0.43 -5.32
CA PRO A 182 -11.42 -0.27 -4.71
C PRO A 182 -11.34 -1.70 -5.22
N GLU A 183 -10.12 -2.15 -5.53
CA GLU A 183 -9.84 -3.54 -5.82
C GLU A 183 -9.63 -4.31 -4.53
N VAL A 184 -10.23 -5.50 -4.42
CA VAL A 184 -10.05 -6.42 -3.29
C VAL A 184 -9.79 -7.82 -3.83
N LYS A 185 -8.75 -8.48 -3.30
CA LYS A 185 -8.40 -9.87 -3.64
C LYS A 185 -8.17 -10.66 -2.36
N LEU A 186 -8.69 -11.88 -2.31
CA LEU A 186 -8.47 -12.83 -1.22
C LEU A 186 -7.37 -13.82 -1.59
N GLY A 187 -6.66 -14.32 -0.59
CA GLY A 187 -5.62 -15.32 -0.78
C GLY A 187 -5.23 -16.04 0.52
N ASP A 188 -4.45 -17.07 0.38
CA ASP A 188 -3.88 -17.81 1.50
C ASP A 188 -2.45 -17.34 1.74
N LEU A 189 -2.08 -17.18 3.01
CA LEU A 189 -0.72 -16.86 3.41
C LEU A 189 0.17 -18.10 3.24
N GLU A 190 1.38 -17.88 2.77
CA GLU A 190 2.36 -18.94 2.57
C GLU A 190 3.55 -18.70 3.51
N SER A 191 3.96 -19.75 4.25
CA SER A 191 5.15 -19.68 5.10
C SER A 191 6.41 -19.45 4.27
N GLY A 192 7.33 -18.65 4.81
CA GLY A 192 8.59 -18.37 4.14
C GLY A 192 8.47 -17.45 2.92
N VAL A 193 7.40 -16.69 2.83
CA VAL A 193 7.17 -15.70 1.79
C VAL A 193 7.19 -14.31 2.40
N ASN A 194 7.83 -13.35 1.73
CA ASN A 194 7.74 -11.95 2.09
C ASN A 194 6.71 -11.23 1.21
N TYR A 195 5.93 -10.36 1.82
CA TYR A 195 5.07 -9.41 1.12
C TYR A 195 5.63 -8.01 1.33
N MET A 196 5.71 -7.22 0.27
CA MET A 196 6.12 -5.82 0.32
C MET A 196 4.99 -4.94 -0.18
N ILE A 197 4.71 -3.86 0.54
CA ILE A 197 3.87 -2.76 0.05
C ILE A 197 4.77 -1.54 -0.08
N CYS A 198 4.73 -0.83 -1.20
CA CYS A 198 5.58 0.34 -1.39
C CYS A 198 4.92 1.42 -2.24
N SER A 199 5.22 2.69 -1.94
CA SER A 199 4.91 3.84 -2.79
C SER A 199 5.68 3.78 -4.10
N ASP A 200 5.33 4.63 -5.04
CA ASP A 200 6.00 4.70 -6.33
C ASP A 200 7.44 5.22 -6.19
N GLY A 201 7.69 6.21 -5.31
CA GLY A 201 9.03 6.72 -5.04
C GLY A 201 10.00 5.66 -4.51
N PHE A 202 9.53 4.66 -3.76
CA PHE A 202 10.41 3.56 -3.33
C PHE A 202 10.89 2.69 -4.50
N ARG A 203 10.07 2.50 -5.53
CA ARG A 203 10.30 1.51 -6.60
C ARG A 203 10.80 2.09 -7.93
N HIS A 204 10.68 3.40 -8.16
CA HIS A 204 10.96 4.01 -9.47
C HIS A 204 12.38 3.73 -9.96
N VAL A 205 13.35 3.83 -9.08
CA VAL A 205 14.77 3.69 -9.42
C VAL A 205 15.37 2.32 -9.05
N LEU A 206 14.54 1.40 -8.53
CA LEU A 206 14.93 0.02 -8.22
C LEU A 206 14.43 -0.92 -9.33
N THR A 207 15.32 -1.80 -9.79
CA THR A 207 14.94 -2.83 -10.75
C THR A 207 14.17 -3.98 -10.07
N LYS A 208 13.33 -4.68 -10.83
CA LYS A 208 12.64 -5.90 -10.32
C LYS A 208 13.63 -6.96 -9.84
N LYS A 209 14.82 -7.02 -10.44
CA LYS A 209 15.87 -7.95 -10.04
C LYS A 209 16.43 -7.59 -8.67
N GLU A 210 16.75 -6.32 -8.44
CA GLU A 210 17.22 -5.84 -7.13
C GLU A 210 16.18 -6.09 -6.05
N LEU A 211 14.91 -5.73 -6.30
CA LEU A 211 13.82 -6.00 -5.35
C LEU A 211 13.72 -7.49 -5.01
N PHE A 212 13.82 -8.37 -6.00
CA PHE A 212 13.77 -9.81 -5.78
C PHE A 212 14.97 -10.33 -4.95
N GLU A 213 16.19 -9.90 -5.30
CA GLU A 213 17.41 -10.35 -4.63
C GLU A 213 17.53 -9.80 -3.20
N GLU A 214 17.14 -8.53 -2.99
CA GLU A 214 17.27 -7.87 -1.69
C GLU A 214 16.15 -8.22 -0.72
N LEU A 215 14.94 -8.50 -1.21
CA LEU A 215 13.79 -8.85 -0.38
C LEU A 215 13.56 -10.36 -0.25
N SER A 216 14.53 -11.15 -0.66
CA SER A 216 14.50 -12.63 -0.58
C SER A 216 14.17 -13.09 0.85
N PRO A 217 13.24 -14.06 1.01
CA PRO A 217 12.88 -14.62 2.32
C PRO A 217 14.04 -15.25 3.07
N GLN A 218 15.09 -15.67 2.37
CA GLN A 218 16.29 -16.24 2.95
C GLN A 218 17.17 -15.19 3.64
N LYS A 219 17.11 -13.93 3.19
CA LYS A 219 17.86 -12.80 3.76
C LYS A 219 17.09 -12.10 4.90
N LEU A 220 15.75 -12.09 4.84
CA LEU A 220 14.89 -11.31 5.73
C LEU A 220 14.11 -12.23 6.66
N VAL A 221 14.78 -12.78 7.66
CA VAL A 221 14.20 -13.76 8.58
C VAL A 221 13.60 -13.10 9.82
N THR A 222 14.23 -12.02 10.29
CA THR A 222 13.81 -11.32 11.50
C THR A 222 13.25 -9.92 11.20
N LYS A 223 12.53 -9.36 12.15
CA LYS A 223 12.10 -7.95 12.06
C LYS A 223 13.28 -6.99 11.93
N ALA A 224 14.40 -7.29 12.59
CA ALA A 224 15.62 -6.47 12.51
C ALA A 224 16.22 -6.50 11.10
N ASP A 225 16.27 -7.69 10.47
CA ASP A 225 16.77 -7.80 9.09
C ASP A 225 15.89 -7.00 8.11
N MET A 226 14.56 -7.08 8.27
CA MET A 226 13.61 -6.31 7.45
C MET A 226 13.80 -4.81 7.62
N GLN A 227 13.91 -4.33 8.86
CA GLN A 227 14.06 -2.90 9.16
C GLN A 227 15.37 -2.35 8.60
N GLU A 228 16.46 -3.07 8.80
CA GLU A 228 17.77 -2.67 8.27
C GLU A 228 17.80 -2.67 6.75
N LYS A 229 17.17 -3.66 6.13
CA LYS A 229 17.07 -3.75 4.66
C LYS A 229 16.26 -2.60 4.07
N LEU A 230 15.12 -2.25 4.67
CA LEU A 230 14.32 -1.11 4.22
C LEU A 230 15.13 0.18 4.29
N ARG A 231 15.87 0.42 5.39
CA ARG A 231 16.72 1.59 5.52
C ARG A 231 17.80 1.65 4.43
N GLN A 232 18.49 0.53 4.17
CA GLN A 232 19.51 0.43 3.12
C GLN A 232 18.94 0.72 1.73
N LEU A 233 17.75 0.20 1.42
CA LEU A 233 17.09 0.42 0.13
C LEU A 233 16.64 1.88 -0.02
N ILE A 234 16.12 2.51 1.04
CA ILE A 234 15.76 3.93 1.02
C ILE A 234 16.99 4.79 0.74
N GLU A 235 18.13 4.54 1.41
CA GLU A 235 19.35 5.28 1.10
C GLU A 235 19.82 5.03 -0.35
N THR A 236 19.72 3.80 -0.85
CA THR A 236 20.03 3.50 -2.26
C THR A 236 19.11 4.28 -3.23
N VAL A 237 17.84 4.42 -2.91
CA VAL A 237 16.86 5.18 -3.70
C VAL A 237 17.20 6.66 -3.71
N LYS A 238 17.59 7.23 -2.56
CA LYS A 238 18.04 8.62 -2.41
C LYS A 238 19.33 8.86 -3.19
N ASP A 239 20.29 7.95 -3.13
CA ASP A 239 21.56 8.02 -3.87
C ASP A 239 21.37 7.95 -5.40
N ARG A 240 20.20 7.50 -5.86
CA ARG A 240 19.78 7.46 -7.27
C ARG A 240 18.92 8.64 -7.68
N ASP A 241 18.92 9.70 -6.90
CA ASP A 241 18.23 10.97 -7.16
C ASP A 241 16.71 10.83 -7.31
N GLU A 242 16.07 9.89 -6.56
CA GLU A 242 14.61 9.87 -6.49
C GLU A 242 14.09 11.17 -5.87
N SER A 243 13.08 11.75 -6.49
CA SER A 243 12.56 13.07 -6.14
C SER A 243 11.31 13.03 -5.27
N ASP A 244 10.69 11.87 -5.08
CA ASP A 244 9.44 11.73 -4.32
C ASP A 244 9.66 11.24 -2.89
N ASN A 245 8.59 11.21 -2.10
CA ASN A 245 8.55 10.55 -0.80
C ASN A 245 8.78 9.03 -0.98
N ILE A 246 9.43 8.40 -0.04
CA ILE A 246 9.91 7.02 -0.18
C ILE A 246 9.36 6.19 0.98
N THR A 247 8.44 5.28 0.72
CA THR A 247 7.80 4.47 1.76
C THR A 247 7.67 3.02 1.36
N ALA A 248 8.05 2.11 2.27
CA ALA A 248 7.80 0.69 2.11
C ALA A 248 7.51 -0.01 3.44
N ALA A 249 6.73 -1.07 3.36
CA ALA A 249 6.43 -1.97 4.45
C ALA A 249 6.66 -3.42 4.01
N LEU A 250 7.25 -4.22 4.89
CA LEU A 250 7.45 -5.65 4.72
C LEU A 250 6.58 -6.42 5.71
N PHE A 251 6.02 -7.51 5.26
CA PHE A 251 5.21 -8.42 6.05
C PHE A 251 5.59 -9.87 5.73
N ARG A 252 5.77 -10.68 6.78
CA ARG A 252 6.09 -12.11 6.68
C ARG A 252 5.25 -12.92 7.64
N PRO A 253 4.45 -13.87 7.16
CA PRO A 253 3.79 -14.86 8.00
C PRO A 253 4.77 -15.97 8.36
N GLU A 254 4.86 -16.30 9.64
CA GLU A 254 5.51 -17.50 10.18
C GLU A 254 4.41 -18.48 10.57
N LEU A 255 4.08 -19.42 9.67
CA LEU A 255 2.97 -20.39 9.82
C LEU A 255 3.39 -21.61 10.63
#